data_86d3552822c823df66a4b364bab8d54a
#
_entry.id   86d3552822c823df66a4b364bab8d54a
#
_cell.length_a   1.000
_cell.length_b   1.000
_cell.length_c   1.000
_cell.angle_alpha   90.00
_cell.angle_beta   90.00
_cell.angle_gamma   90.00
#
_symmetry.space_group_name_H-M   'P 1'
#
loop_
_entity.id
_entity.type
_entity.pdbx_description
1 polymer ?
#
loop_
_entity_poly.entity_id
_entity_poly.type
_entity_poly.pdbx_seq_one_letter_code
_entity_poly.pdbx_strand_id
1 'polypeptide(L)'
;MNNEEKTILVTGGSGFIGSVTCKLLVDSGYNVINIDRVKRQQEGVTQYPFDIDNHQLKGVIELTKPDAVIHLAADHSVPLSIQDPASTYANNVANSISLLNHSINAGVKHFIFSSSSSVYGDSETILNAESDIPNPKTPYGRSKLIIENVLKDYADAYEFNFASLRYFNAAGSY
;
A
#
# COMPACT_ATOMS: atom_id res chain seq x y z
N MET A 1 2.00 14.67 28.29
CA MET A 1 2.50 13.64 27.37
C MET A 1 2.92 14.39 26.15
N ASN A 2 4.21 14.36 25.78
CA ASN A 2 4.65 14.93 24.52
C ASN A 2 4.01 14.11 23.41
N ASN A 3 2.99 14.65 22.73
CA ASN A 3 2.53 14.12 21.46
C ASN A 3 3.64 14.45 20.44
N GLU A 4 4.63 13.59 20.31
CA GLU A 4 5.47 13.61 19.12
C GLU A 4 4.53 13.32 17.94
N GLU A 5 4.50 14.26 17.02
CA GLU A 5 3.65 14.18 15.82
C GLU A 5 4.10 12.97 14.98
N LYS A 6 3.25 11.94 14.91
CA LYS A 6 3.60 10.72 14.20
C LYS A 6 3.62 10.96 12.69
N THR A 7 4.63 10.41 12.04
CA THR A 7 4.80 10.51 10.59
C THR A 7 4.25 9.28 9.88
N ILE A 8 3.37 9.49 8.92
CA ILE A 8 2.76 8.44 8.10
C ILE A 8 3.20 8.61 6.66
N LEU A 9 3.83 7.58 6.11
CA LEU A 9 4.15 7.51 4.69
C LEU A 9 2.99 6.86 3.93
N VAL A 10 2.44 7.56 2.97
CA VAL A 10 1.42 7.03 2.05
C VAL A 10 2.05 6.88 0.67
N THR A 11 1.96 5.72 0.05
CA THR A 11 2.27 5.56 -1.37
C THR A 11 0.98 5.50 -2.17
N GLY A 12 0.94 6.15 -3.33
CA GLY A 12 -0.30 6.27 -4.10
C GLY A 12 -1.30 7.29 -3.52
N GLY A 13 -0.80 8.25 -2.73
CA GLY A 13 -1.61 9.25 -2.06
C GLY A 13 -2.25 10.29 -2.98
N SER A 14 -1.88 10.33 -4.26
CA SER A 14 -2.54 11.19 -5.27
C SER A 14 -3.74 10.51 -5.94
N GLY A 15 -3.93 9.19 -5.71
CA GLY A 15 -5.04 8.40 -6.25
C GLY A 15 -6.37 8.64 -5.55
N PHE A 16 -7.41 7.92 -5.98
CA PHE A 16 -8.78 8.07 -5.48
C PHE A 16 -8.87 7.82 -3.96
N ILE A 17 -8.44 6.64 -3.48
CA ILE A 17 -8.43 6.32 -2.05
C ILE A 17 -7.37 7.16 -1.33
N GLY A 18 -6.17 7.26 -1.91
CA GLY A 18 -5.02 7.90 -1.28
C GLY A 18 -5.24 9.37 -0.96
N SER A 19 -5.90 10.12 -1.84
CA SER A 19 -6.14 11.56 -1.61
C SER A 19 -7.05 11.82 -0.41
N VAL A 20 -8.06 10.99 -0.23
CA VAL A 20 -8.95 11.06 0.94
C VAL A 20 -8.21 10.61 2.21
N THR A 21 -7.42 9.53 2.10
CA THR A 21 -6.59 9.04 3.21
C THR A 21 -5.61 10.10 3.69
N CYS A 22 -4.86 10.73 2.79
CA CYS A 22 -3.92 11.80 3.13
C CYS A 22 -4.63 12.96 3.84
N LYS A 23 -5.77 13.42 3.30
CA LYS A 23 -6.56 14.49 3.93
C LYS A 23 -6.98 14.13 5.35
N LEU A 24 -7.58 12.96 5.56
CA LEU A 24 -8.04 12.51 6.87
C LEU A 24 -6.90 12.37 7.88
N LEU A 25 -5.72 11.92 7.44
CA LEU A 25 -4.53 11.84 8.29
C LEU A 25 -4.06 13.24 8.72
N VAL A 26 -3.99 14.21 7.79
CA VAL A 26 -3.65 15.61 8.12
C VAL A 26 -4.68 16.19 9.08
N ASP A 27 -5.97 16.04 8.81
CA ASP A 27 -7.05 16.52 9.68
C ASP A 27 -7.00 15.88 11.09
N SER A 28 -6.38 14.69 11.20
CA SER A 28 -6.16 13.97 12.46
C SER A 28 -4.85 14.33 13.17
N GLY A 29 -4.07 15.27 12.63
CA GLY A 29 -2.84 15.78 13.24
C GLY A 29 -1.60 14.90 13.00
N TYR A 30 -1.58 14.09 11.96
CA TYR A 30 -0.39 13.36 11.53
C TYR A 30 0.47 14.19 10.57
N ASN A 31 1.78 14.01 10.65
CA ASN A 31 2.69 14.45 9.60
C ASN A 31 2.59 13.46 8.42
N VAL A 32 2.13 13.93 7.25
CA VAL A 32 1.83 13.06 6.12
C VAL A 32 2.83 13.26 4.98
N ILE A 33 3.42 12.16 4.55
CA ILE A 33 4.32 12.09 3.41
C ILE A 33 3.63 11.26 2.32
N ASN A 34 3.56 11.80 1.11
CA ASN A 34 3.04 11.09 -0.05
C ASN A 34 4.13 10.84 -1.08
N ILE A 35 4.30 9.58 -1.47
CA ILE A 35 5.09 9.17 -2.64
C ILE A 35 4.12 8.71 -3.73
N ASP A 36 4.11 9.43 -4.85
CA ASP A 36 3.23 9.12 -5.98
C ASP A 36 3.84 9.68 -7.27
N ARG A 37 3.76 8.91 -8.37
CA ARG A 37 4.21 9.38 -9.69
C ARG A 37 3.43 10.59 -10.20
N VAL A 38 2.18 10.76 -9.73
CA VAL A 38 1.34 11.91 -10.07
C VAL A 38 1.54 13.00 -9.02
N LYS A 39 2.06 14.13 -9.46
CA LYS A 39 2.16 15.32 -8.61
C LYS A 39 0.76 15.94 -8.41
N ARG A 40 0.25 15.84 -7.20
CA ARG A 40 -1.02 16.46 -6.80
C ARG A 40 -0.78 17.28 -5.52
N GLN A 41 -0.99 18.58 -5.61
CA GLN A 41 -0.86 19.43 -4.42
C GLN A 41 -1.98 19.09 -3.43
N GLN A 42 -1.62 18.79 -2.19
CA GLN A 42 -2.53 18.52 -1.09
C GLN A 42 -2.05 19.31 0.13
N GLU A 43 -2.95 20.04 0.76
CA GLU A 43 -2.63 20.87 1.92
C GLU A 43 -2.14 20.00 3.08
N GLY A 44 -1.07 20.40 3.75
CA GLY A 44 -0.49 19.69 4.87
C GLY A 44 0.25 18.38 4.51
N VAL A 45 0.42 18.05 3.22
CA VAL A 45 1.09 16.83 2.76
C VAL A 45 2.44 17.15 2.12
N THR A 46 3.50 16.56 2.64
CA THR A 46 4.83 16.59 1.99
C THR A 46 4.85 15.61 0.82
N GLN A 47 5.07 16.11 -0.40
CA GLN A 47 5.00 15.31 -1.61
C GLN A 47 6.35 15.00 -2.22
N TYR A 48 6.55 13.72 -2.57
CA TYR A 48 7.67 13.23 -3.36
C TYR A 48 7.14 12.66 -4.68
N PRO A 49 7.27 13.40 -5.81
CA PRO A 49 6.64 13.04 -7.08
C PRO A 49 7.50 12.06 -7.89
N PHE A 50 7.54 10.81 -7.45
CA PHE A 50 8.21 9.70 -8.14
C PHE A 50 7.50 8.37 -7.83
N ASP A 51 7.79 7.35 -8.61
CA ASP A 51 7.24 6.00 -8.42
C ASP A 51 8.05 5.20 -7.37
N ILE A 52 7.44 4.19 -6.76
CA ILE A 52 8.06 3.37 -5.71
C ILE A 52 9.26 2.52 -6.19
N ASP A 53 9.49 2.41 -7.50
CA ASP A 53 10.70 1.81 -8.09
C ASP A 53 11.90 2.78 -8.12
N ASN A 54 11.69 4.04 -7.79
CA ASN A 54 12.72 5.07 -7.85
C ASN A 54 13.79 4.86 -6.77
N HIS A 55 15.06 5.00 -7.19
CA HIS A 55 16.24 4.89 -6.31
C HIS A 55 16.22 5.86 -5.10
N GLN A 56 15.44 6.94 -5.17
CA GLN A 56 15.28 7.91 -4.07
C GLN A 56 14.39 7.40 -2.93
N LEU A 57 13.59 6.34 -3.17
CA LEU A 57 12.67 5.77 -2.18
C LEU A 57 13.37 5.49 -0.85
N LYS A 58 14.51 4.78 -0.91
CA LYS A 58 15.31 4.45 0.26
C LYS A 58 15.68 5.70 1.06
N GLY A 59 16.23 6.72 0.39
CA GLY A 59 16.68 7.96 1.03
C GLY A 59 15.53 8.73 1.69
N VAL A 60 14.35 8.75 1.08
CA VAL A 60 13.17 9.38 1.67
C VAL A 60 12.74 8.65 2.94
N ILE A 61 12.67 7.32 2.92
CA ILE A 61 12.28 6.53 4.10
C ILE A 61 13.30 6.69 5.24
N GLU A 62 14.60 6.65 4.94
CA GLU A 62 15.68 6.83 5.93
C GLU A 62 15.67 8.25 6.54
N LEU A 63 15.36 9.26 5.73
CA LEU A 63 15.29 10.66 6.18
C LEU A 63 14.08 10.91 7.07
N THR A 64 12.92 10.39 6.66
CA THR A 64 11.63 10.73 7.28
C THR A 64 11.26 9.80 8.44
N LYS A 65 11.85 8.59 8.48
CA LYS A 65 11.64 7.57 9.52
C LYS A 65 10.16 7.43 9.91
N PRO A 66 9.28 7.08 8.98
CA PRO A 66 7.86 7.06 9.26
C PRO A 66 7.52 6.01 10.34
N ASP A 67 6.55 6.34 11.21
CA ASP A 67 6.01 5.41 12.22
C ASP A 67 5.18 4.30 11.57
N ALA A 68 4.52 4.64 10.46
CA ALA A 68 3.73 3.69 9.69
C ALA A 68 3.77 3.98 8.19
N VAL A 69 3.56 2.93 7.39
CA VAL A 69 3.39 3.01 5.94
C VAL A 69 1.98 2.57 5.56
N ILE A 70 1.32 3.35 4.71
CA ILE A 70 0.06 2.99 4.04
C ILE A 70 0.36 2.82 2.55
N HIS A 71 0.38 1.57 2.10
CA HIS A 71 0.76 1.23 0.72
C HIS A 71 -0.47 1.04 -0.16
N LEU A 72 -0.79 2.10 -0.95
CA LEU A 72 -1.91 2.12 -1.90
C LEU A 72 -1.46 2.10 -3.35
N ALA A 73 -0.18 2.42 -3.62
CA ALA A 73 0.38 2.41 -4.97
C ALA A 73 0.36 1.01 -5.56
N ALA A 74 -0.29 0.84 -6.70
CA ALA A 74 -0.32 -0.41 -7.45
C ALA A 74 -0.87 -0.18 -8.86
N ASP A 75 -0.53 -1.09 -9.78
CA ASP A 75 -1.30 -1.26 -11.02
C ASP A 75 -2.57 -2.04 -10.66
N HIS A 76 -3.72 -1.38 -10.80
CA HIS A 76 -5.02 -1.90 -10.33
C HIS A 76 -5.92 -2.45 -11.43
N SER A 77 -5.49 -2.34 -12.69
CA SER A 77 -6.30 -2.78 -13.82
C SER A 77 -6.24 -4.30 -14.00
N VAL A 78 -7.33 -4.99 -13.69
CA VAL A 78 -7.44 -6.43 -13.91
C VAL A 78 -7.24 -6.81 -15.39
N PRO A 79 -7.88 -6.14 -16.38
CA PRO A 79 -7.66 -6.45 -17.79
C PRO A 79 -6.20 -6.27 -18.24
N LEU A 80 -5.54 -5.19 -17.82
CA LEU A 80 -4.13 -4.95 -18.16
C LEU A 80 -3.22 -6.00 -17.52
N SER A 81 -3.52 -6.46 -16.31
CA SER A 81 -2.74 -7.52 -15.66
C SER A 81 -2.74 -8.83 -16.43
N ILE A 82 -3.80 -9.12 -17.18
CA ILE A 82 -3.90 -10.30 -18.05
C ILE A 82 -3.08 -10.09 -19.33
N GLN A 83 -3.08 -8.86 -19.87
CA GLN A 83 -2.36 -8.53 -21.11
C GLN A 83 -0.85 -8.41 -20.88
N ASP A 84 -0.44 -7.83 -19.74
CA ASP A 84 0.96 -7.65 -19.35
C ASP A 84 1.17 -8.06 -17.87
N PRO A 85 1.25 -9.37 -17.62
CA PRO A 85 1.51 -9.86 -16.26
C PRO A 85 2.94 -9.52 -15.77
N ALA A 86 3.90 -9.35 -16.68
CA ALA A 86 5.27 -9.03 -16.31
C ALA A 86 5.34 -7.65 -15.62
N SER A 87 4.75 -6.62 -16.23
CA SER A 87 4.64 -5.29 -15.63
C SER A 87 3.89 -5.33 -14.30
N THR A 88 2.76 -6.07 -14.24
CA THR A 88 1.97 -6.21 -13.02
C THR A 88 2.80 -6.79 -11.86
N TYR A 89 3.56 -7.88 -12.09
CA TYR A 89 4.37 -8.48 -11.03
C TYR A 89 5.58 -7.61 -10.68
N ALA A 90 6.21 -6.95 -11.64
CA ALA A 90 7.31 -6.01 -11.37
C ALA A 90 6.83 -4.89 -10.43
N ASN A 91 5.71 -4.25 -10.78
CA ASN A 91 5.20 -3.13 -9.99
C ASN A 91 4.57 -3.58 -8.66
N ASN A 92 3.61 -4.51 -8.71
CA ASN A 92 2.82 -4.84 -7.52
C ASN A 92 3.54 -5.80 -6.55
N VAL A 93 4.55 -6.53 -6.99
CA VAL A 93 5.26 -7.50 -6.16
C VAL A 93 6.69 -7.04 -5.88
N ALA A 94 7.52 -6.89 -6.91
CA ALA A 94 8.94 -6.59 -6.69
C ALA A 94 9.14 -5.23 -6.01
N ASN A 95 8.44 -4.19 -6.50
CA ASN A 95 8.54 -2.85 -5.92
C ASN A 95 7.92 -2.77 -4.51
N SER A 96 6.82 -3.52 -4.24
CA SER A 96 6.24 -3.61 -2.90
C SER A 96 7.17 -4.29 -1.91
N ILE A 97 7.87 -5.36 -2.31
CA ILE A 97 8.89 -6.02 -1.48
C ILE A 97 10.07 -5.07 -1.22
N SER A 98 10.50 -4.30 -2.23
CA SER A 98 11.54 -3.28 -2.05
C SER A 98 11.13 -2.21 -1.03
N LEU A 99 9.90 -1.70 -1.12
CA LEU A 99 9.33 -0.77 -0.14
C LEU A 99 9.33 -1.36 1.27
N LEU A 100 8.87 -2.61 1.43
CA LEU A 100 8.86 -3.33 2.71
C LEU A 100 10.27 -3.44 3.30
N ASN A 101 11.25 -3.85 2.50
CA ASN A 101 12.64 -3.97 2.93
C ASN A 101 13.20 -2.64 3.42
N HIS A 102 12.96 -1.54 2.70
CA HIS A 102 13.40 -0.21 3.12
C HIS A 102 12.68 0.24 4.38
N SER A 103 11.38 -0.04 4.51
CA SER A 103 10.59 0.30 5.69
C SER A 103 11.10 -0.41 6.94
N ILE A 104 11.34 -1.71 6.88
CA ILE A 104 11.85 -2.50 8.02
C ILE A 104 13.25 -2.06 8.41
N ASN A 105 14.15 -1.84 7.44
CA ASN A 105 15.50 -1.37 7.70
C ASN A 105 15.54 0.02 8.35
N ALA A 106 14.52 0.85 8.10
CA ALA A 106 14.35 2.16 8.73
C ALA A 106 13.64 2.10 10.09
N GLY A 107 13.20 0.91 10.53
CA GLY A 107 12.56 0.71 11.83
C GLY A 107 11.06 0.94 11.85
N VAL A 108 10.40 1.01 10.69
CA VAL A 108 8.92 1.08 10.59
C VAL A 108 8.30 -0.14 11.26
N LYS A 109 7.32 0.09 12.13
CA LYS A 109 6.66 -0.96 12.91
C LYS A 109 5.25 -1.32 12.42
N HIS A 110 4.65 -0.49 11.58
CA HIS A 110 3.26 -0.67 11.14
C HIS A 110 3.16 -0.50 9.63
N PHE A 111 2.49 -1.46 8.97
CA PHE A 111 2.30 -1.43 7.53
C PHE A 111 0.85 -1.77 7.18
N ILE A 112 0.17 -0.85 6.52
CA ILE A 112 -1.19 -1.06 6.01
C ILE A 112 -1.11 -1.27 4.51
N PHE A 113 -1.60 -2.40 4.05
CA PHE A 113 -1.54 -2.80 2.65
C PHE A 113 -2.92 -2.79 1.99
N SER A 114 -3.01 -2.11 0.87
CA SER A 114 -4.18 -2.16 -0.01
C SER A 114 -4.19 -3.49 -0.77
N SER A 115 -4.84 -4.48 -0.20
CA SER A 115 -5.18 -5.73 -0.88
C SER A 115 -6.48 -5.55 -1.69
N SER A 116 -7.12 -6.63 -2.09
CA SER A 116 -8.29 -6.61 -2.96
C SER A 116 -9.17 -7.83 -2.74
N SER A 117 -10.47 -7.70 -2.94
CA SER A 117 -11.41 -8.83 -3.06
C SER A 117 -11.03 -9.81 -4.18
N SER A 118 -10.25 -9.37 -5.17
CA SER A 118 -9.74 -10.23 -6.24
C SER A 118 -8.87 -11.40 -5.75
N VAL A 119 -8.43 -11.38 -4.49
CA VAL A 119 -7.73 -12.51 -3.85
C VAL A 119 -8.65 -13.73 -3.66
N TYR A 120 -9.95 -13.52 -3.50
CA TYR A 120 -10.91 -14.62 -3.35
C TYR A 120 -11.19 -15.33 -4.68
N GLY A 121 -11.02 -14.63 -5.82
CA GLY A 121 -11.37 -15.15 -7.15
C GLY A 121 -12.88 -15.19 -7.39
N ASP A 122 -13.34 -16.21 -8.11
CA ASP A 122 -14.75 -16.43 -8.35
C ASP A 122 -15.36 -17.14 -7.13
N SER A 123 -16.13 -16.42 -6.34
CA SER A 123 -16.84 -16.99 -5.19
C SER A 123 -18.13 -17.65 -5.65
N GLU A 124 -18.40 -18.87 -5.18
CA GLU A 124 -19.68 -19.54 -5.37
C GLU A 124 -20.78 -18.95 -4.48
N THR A 125 -20.39 -18.14 -3.49
CA THR A 125 -21.28 -17.48 -2.54
C THR A 125 -21.35 -15.98 -2.82
N ILE A 126 -22.50 -15.37 -2.47
CA ILE A 126 -22.73 -13.92 -2.61
C ILE A 126 -21.84 -13.12 -1.63
N LEU A 127 -21.45 -13.74 -0.52
CA LEU A 127 -20.64 -13.11 0.53
C LEU A 127 -19.31 -13.85 0.67
N ASN A 128 -18.23 -13.09 0.86
CA ASN A 128 -16.93 -13.63 1.23
C ASN A 128 -16.63 -13.28 2.68
N ALA A 129 -16.11 -14.25 3.42
CA ALA A 129 -15.55 -14.06 4.75
C ALA A 129 -14.02 -13.94 4.67
N GLU A 130 -13.40 -13.29 5.65
CA GLU A 130 -11.94 -13.18 5.72
C GLU A 130 -11.24 -14.55 5.88
N SER A 131 -11.98 -15.55 6.41
CA SER A 131 -11.53 -16.93 6.56
C SER A 131 -11.60 -17.77 5.28
N ASP A 132 -12.24 -17.26 4.22
CA ASP A 132 -12.35 -17.98 2.97
C ASP A 132 -10.97 -18.20 2.33
N ILE A 133 -10.78 -19.37 1.73
CA ILE A 133 -9.51 -19.71 1.11
C ILE A 133 -9.31 -18.86 -0.15
N PRO A 134 -8.24 -18.05 -0.22
CA PRO A 134 -7.94 -17.27 -1.42
C PRO A 134 -7.69 -18.13 -2.64
N ASN A 135 -8.32 -17.79 -3.78
CA ASN A 135 -8.15 -18.50 -5.05
C ASN A 135 -8.17 -17.53 -6.24
N PRO A 136 -7.20 -16.59 -6.31
CA PRO A 136 -7.20 -15.53 -7.31
C PRO A 136 -7.07 -16.07 -8.73
N LYS A 137 -7.89 -15.57 -9.65
CA LYS A 137 -7.94 -16.00 -11.06
C LYS A 137 -7.06 -15.15 -11.98
N THR A 138 -6.67 -13.95 -11.55
CA THR A 138 -5.95 -12.98 -12.38
C THR A 138 -4.54 -12.69 -11.83
N PRO A 139 -3.59 -12.24 -12.67
CA PRO A 139 -2.28 -11.79 -12.20
C PRO A 139 -2.37 -10.69 -11.16
N TYR A 140 -3.32 -9.75 -11.30
CA TYR A 140 -3.59 -8.72 -10.30
C TYR A 140 -3.96 -9.34 -8.95
N GLY A 141 -4.96 -10.21 -8.90
CA GLY A 141 -5.37 -10.87 -7.64
C GLY A 141 -4.24 -11.70 -7.03
N ARG A 142 -3.46 -12.42 -7.86
CA ARG A 142 -2.28 -13.18 -7.40
C ARG A 142 -1.21 -12.25 -6.84
N SER A 143 -0.94 -11.10 -7.47
CA SER A 143 0.05 -10.14 -6.97
C SER A 143 -0.32 -9.63 -5.57
N LYS A 144 -1.61 -9.38 -5.32
CA LYS A 144 -2.09 -8.95 -3.99
C LYS A 144 -1.92 -10.06 -2.96
N LEU A 145 -2.30 -11.31 -3.29
CA LEU A 145 -2.14 -12.44 -2.39
C LEU A 145 -0.67 -12.75 -2.07
N ILE A 146 0.23 -12.61 -3.04
CA ILE A 146 1.67 -12.78 -2.81
C ILE A 146 2.15 -11.81 -1.73
N ILE A 147 1.77 -10.52 -1.80
CA ILE A 147 2.18 -9.54 -0.79
C ILE A 147 1.53 -9.82 0.56
N GLU A 148 0.28 -10.28 0.63
CA GLU A 148 -0.32 -10.71 1.89
C GLU A 148 0.51 -11.82 2.58
N ASN A 149 1.01 -12.79 1.80
CA ASN A 149 1.86 -13.86 2.32
C ASN A 149 3.23 -13.33 2.75
N VAL A 150 3.88 -12.48 1.94
CA VAL A 150 5.14 -11.83 2.31
C VAL A 150 5.01 -11.04 3.62
N LEU A 151 3.90 -10.32 3.81
CA LEU A 151 3.65 -9.58 5.05
C LEU A 151 3.55 -10.48 6.28
N LYS A 152 2.95 -11.68 6.14
CA LYS A 152 2.91 -12.68 7.22
C LYS A 152 4.31 -13.19 7.56
N ASP A 153 5.08 -13.59 6.54
CA ASP A 153 6.46 -14.07 6.73
C ASP A 153 7.32 -13.00 7.41
N TYR A 154 7.11 -11.72 7.05
CA TYR A 154 7.85 -10.61 7.63
C TYR A 154 7.41 -10.32 9.07
N ALA A 155 6.13 -10.43 9.38
CA ALA A 155 5.64 -10.28 10.76
C ALA A 155 6.15 -11.38 11.68
N ASP A 156 6.30 -12.60 11.16
CA ASP A 156 6.87 -13.73 11.91
C ASP A 156 8.39 -13.59 12.12
N ALA A 157 9.10 -12.95 11.18
CA ALA A 157 10.56 -12.81 11.21
C ALA A 157 11.04 -11.54 11.92
N TYR A 158 10.27 -10.47 11.91
CA TYR A 158 10.65 -9.16 12.39
C TYR A 158 9.60 -8.60 13.36
N GLU A 159 9.98 -7.70 14.25
CA GLU A 159 9.04 -6.95 15.09
C GLU A 159 8.21 -5.97 14.25
N PHE A 160 7.21 -6.48 13.55
CA PHE A 160 6.48 -5.79 12.50
C PHE A 160 4.99 -6.16 12.56
N ASN A 161 4.13 -5.16 12.50
CA ASN A 161 2.68 -5.33 12.48
C ASN A 161 2.12 -4.91 11.13
N PHE A 162 1.16 -5.66 10.60
CA PHE A 162 0.51 -5.30 9.35
C PHE A 162 -1.01 -5.47 9.39
N ALA A 163 -1.67 -4.79 8.46
CA ALA A 163 -3.06 -5.03 8.11
C ALA A 163 -3.20 -5.07 6.59
N SER A 164 -3.83 -6.11 6.06
CA SER A 164 -4.18 -6.23 4.65
C SER A 164 -5.67 -5.93 4.46
N LEU A 165 -5.97 -4.83 3.78
CA LEU A 165 -7.34 -4.38 3.54
C LEU A 165 -7.82 -4.89 2.19
N ARG A 166 -8.68 -5.91 2.18
CA ARG A 166 -9.24 -6.49 0.95
C ARG A 166 -10.43 -5.66 0.46
N TYR A 167 -10.12 -4.59 -0.25
CA TYR A 167 -11.16 -3.71 -0.82
C TYR A 167 -12.00 -4.44 -1.87
N PHE A 168 -13.30 -4.22 -1.82
CA PHE A 168 -14.24 -4.53 -2.91
C PHE A 168 -14.32 -3.31 -3.83
N ASN A 169 -15.46 -2.65 -3.94
CA ASN A 169 -15.63 -1.47 -4.76
C ASN A 169 -15.64 -0.22 -3.87
N ALA A 170 -14.54 0.52 -3.90
CA ALA A 170 -14.50 1.80 -3.21
C ALA A 170 -15.37 2.82 -3.95
N ALA A 171 -16.31 3.43 -3.25
CA ALA A 171 -17.21 4.44 -3.80
C ALA A 171 -17.26 5.67 -2.89
N GLY A 172 -17.64 6.79 -3.46
CA GLY A 172 -17.76 8.07 -2.78
C GLY A 172 -17.07 9.19 -3.55
N SER A 173 -17.31 10.41 -3.11
CA SER A 173 -16.62 11.63 -3.60
C SER A 173 -16.45 12.61 -2.44
N TYR A 174 -15.38 13.39 -2.48
CA TYR A 174 -15.11 14.51 -1.59
C TYR A 174 -15.13 15.81 -2.38
#